data_34e704f3553a4b65c519bcc185dc832a
#
_entry.id   34e704f3553a4b65c519bcc185dc832a
#
_cell.length_a   1.000
_cell.length_b   1.000
_cell.length_c   1.000
_cell.angle_alpha   90.00
_cell.angle_beta   90.00
_cell.angle_gamma   90.00
#
_symmetry.space_group_name_H-M   'P 1'
#
loop_
_entity.id
_entity.type
_entity.pdbx_description
1 polymer ?
#
loop_
_entity_poly.entity_id
_entity_poly.type
_entity_poly.pdbx_seq_one_letter_code
_entity_poly.pdbx_strand_id
1 'polypeptide(L)'
;MSILGSLFSAAMFACLFQNLIFSGGYGADEAIRMAAKPKQLYPLSFFIIYLSTAVSLICVLLEQRPAVHALNVFGHALIFVGVLAAVYLLTLLFVLVVVKAKPRTVRRLGIAAFNTLVLAVPFINYRAAFGVFEAIGAGLGAGAAFIIAVLLINFGLRAIDKNESIPEAFKGTPAIFIYTAILSLAFTGLTGRALGV
;
A
#
# COMPACT_ATOMS: atom_id res chain seq x y z
N MET A 1 -14.12 -7.07 -21.41
CA MET A 1 -13.87 -7.93 -20.24
C MET A 1 -15.06 -7.81 -19.29
N SER A 2 -15.41 -8.87 -18.54
CA SER A 2 -16.46 -8.72 -17.52
C SER A 2 -15.96 -7.79 -16.40
N ILE A 3 -16.88 -7.06 -15.77
CA ILE A 3 -16.58 -6.14 -14.63
C ILE A 3 -15.75 -6.84 -13.54
N LEU A 4 -16.13 -8.07 -13.21
CA LEU A 4 -15.38 -8.90 -12.25
C LEU A 4 -13.98 -9.25 -12.75
N GLY A 5 -13.81 -9.45 -14.07
CA GLY A 5 -12.52 -9.74 -14.67
C GLY A 5 -11.53 -8.57 -14.55
N SER A 6 -11.98 -7.34 -14.83
CA SER A 6 -11.11 -6.16 -14.73
C SER A 6 -10.73 -5.84 -13.27
N LEU A 7 -11.69 -5.93 -12.34
CA LEU A 7 -11.42 -5.78 -10.91
C LEU A 7 -10.41 -6.80 -10.41
N PHE A 8 -10.63 -8.09 -10.72
CA PHE A 8 -9.77 -9.17 -10.26
C PHE A 8 -8.36 -9.09 -10.86
N SER A 9 -8.26 -8.80 -12.19
CA SER A 9 -6.96 -8.65 -12.83
C SER A 9 -6.15 -7.49 -12.26
N ALA A 10 -6.78 -6.34 -12.01
CA ALA A 10 -6.13 -5.19 -11.38
C ALA A 10 -5.66 -5.51 -9.95
N ALA A 11 -6.50 -6.21 -9.17
CA ALA A 11 -6.15 -6.62 -7.82
C ALA A 11 -4.96 -7.60 -7.79
N MET A 12 -4.98 -8.62 -8.66
CA MET A 12 -3.90 -9.59 -8.78
C MET A 12 -2.61 -8.94 -9.26
N PHE A 13 -2.71 -8.04 -10.24
CA PHE A 13 -1.56 -7.31 -10.75
C PHE A 13 -0.91 -6.44 -9.68
N ALA A 14 -1.70 -5.64 -8.94
CA ALA A 14 -1.20 -4.81 -7.85
C ALA A 14 -0.65 -5.62 -6.67
N CYS A 15 -1.22 -6.80 -6.41
CA CYS A 15 -0.85 -7.64 -5.29
C CYS A 15 0.43 -8.45 -5.53
N LEU A 16 0.55 -9.09 -6.69
CA LEU A 16 1.60 -10.07 -6.98
C LEU A 16 2.65 -9.55 -7.95
N PHE A 17 2.22 -9.07 -9.13
CA PHE A 17 3.16 -8.69 -10.19
C PHE A 17 3.79 -7.33 -9.92
N GLN A 18 2.99 -6.33 -9.59
CA GLN A 18 3.46 -4.99 -9.28
C GLN A 18 3.29 -4.71 -7.79
N ASN A 19 3.80 -5.59 -6.94
CA ASN A 19 3.76 -5.34 -5.50
C ASN A 19 4.44 -4.00 -5.21
N LEU A 20 3.63 -2.98 -4.89
CA LEU A 20 4.06 -1.58 -4.78
C LEU A 20 5.11 -1.36 -3.68
N ILE A 21 5.17 -2.27 -2.71
CA ILE A 21 6.15 -2.20 -1.63
C ILE A 21 7.52 -2.63 -2.13
N PHE A 22 7.60 -3.74 -2.85
CA PHE A 22 8.88 -4.26 -3.35
C PHE A 22 9.31 -3.59 -4.66
N SER A 23 8.36 -3.20 -5.53
CA SER A 23 8.70 -2.57 -6.82
C SER A 23 8.92 -1.06 -6.73
N GLY A 24 8.27 -0.38 -5.78
CA GLY A 24 8.30 1.09 -5.66
C GLY A 24 8.71 1.62 -4.29
N GLY A 25 8.87 0.76 -3.27
CA GLY A 25 9.17 1.17 -1.91
C GLY A 25 8.01 1.82 -1.17
N TYR A 26 6.81 1.88 -1.77
CA TYR A 26 5.66 2.55 -1.17
C TYR A 26 5.15 1.79 0.05
N GLY A 27 5.22 2.42 1.23
CA GLY A 27 4.82 1.80 2.50
C GLY A 27 5.82 0.78 3.05
N ALA A 28 7.03 0.72 2.50
CA ALA A 28 8.07 -0.23 2.93
C ALA A 28 8.52 0.02 4.38
N ASP A 29 8.56 1.28 4.81
CA ASP A 29 8.87 1.69 6.20
C ASP A 29 7.92 1.04 7.20
N GLU A 30 6.64 1.13 6.94
CA GLU A 30 5.61 0.55 7.80
C GLU A 30 5.59 -0.99 7.67
N ALA A 31 5.81 -1.55 6.48
CA ALA A 31 5.88 -2.98 6.27
C ALA A 31 7.04 -3.61 7.07
N ILE A 32 8.21 -2.99 7.04
CA ILE A 32 9.38 -3.40 7.83
C ILE A 32 9.07 -3.31 9.33
N ARG A 33 8.47 -2.20 9.77
CA ARG A 33 8.09 -2.01 11.18
C ARG A 33 7.08 -3.05 11.65
N MET A 34 6.09 -3.40 10.81
CA MET A 34 5.09 -4.42 11.11
C MET A 34 5.65 -5.84 11.08
N ALA A 35 6.63 -6.11 10.23
CA ALA A 35 7.30 -7.41 10.19
C ALA A 35 7.96 -7.79 11.52
N ALA A 36 8.47 -6.79 12.26
CA ALA A 36 8.99 -7.00 13.61
C ALA A 36 7.89 -7.24 14.66
N LYS A 37 6.62 -6.81 14.41
CA LYS A 37 5.50 -6.91 15.37
C LYS A 37 4.21 -7.40 14.69
N PRO A 38 4.15 -8.63 14.16
CA PRO A 38 3.08 -9.11 13.29
C PRO A 38 1.69 -9.16 13.94
N LYS A 39 1.60 -9.14 15.28
CA LYS A 39 0.30 -9.12 16.01
C LYS A 39 -0.57 -7.90 15.68
N GLN A 40 0.01 -6.84 15.12
CA GLN A 40 -0.72 -5.61 14.74
C GLN A 40 -1.03 -5.53 13.24
N LEU A 41 -0.62 -6.51 12.47
CA LEU A 41 -0.75 -6.52 11.01
C LEU A 41 -2.22 -6.38 10.56
N TYR A 42 -3.08 -7.29 10.98
CA TYR A 42 -4.47 -7.33 10.48
C TYR A 42 -5.27 -6.04 10.71
N PRO A 43 -5.28 -5.45 11.93
CA PRO A 43 -6.03 -4.23 12.15
C PRO A 43 -5.45 -3.00 11.44
N LEU A 44 -4.15 -2.96 11.15
CA LEU A 44 -3.55 -1.90 10.36
C LEU A 44 -3.85 -2.09 8.87
N SER A 45 -3.68 -3.32 8.36
CA SER A 45 -3.96 -3.66 6.96
C SER A 45 -5.41 -3.38 6.58
N PHE A 46 -6.36 -3.59 7.49
CA PHE A 46 -7.76 -3.22 7.27
C PHE A 46 -7.91 -1.73 6.93
N PHE A 47 -7.27 -0.83 7.69
CA PHE A 47 -7.33 0.59 7.41
C PHE A 47 -6.58 0.97 6.13
N ILE A 48 -5.47 0.30 5.82
CA ILE A 48 -4.75 0.51 4.56
C ILE A 48 -5.63 0.10 3.37
N ILE A 49 -6.25 -1.09 3.40
CA ILE A 49 -7.17 -1.57 2.37
C ILE A 49 -8.33 -0.58 2.20
N TYR A 50 -8.97 -0.21 3.29
CA TYR A 50 -10.10 0.72 3.28
C TYR A 50 -9.72 2.07 2.68
N LEU A 51 -8.67 2.71 3.19
CA LEU A 51 -8.25 4.03 2.72
C LEU A 51 -7.76 4.00 1.27
N SER A 52 -6.93 3.03 0.89
CA SER A 52 -6.43 2.92 -0.49
C SER A 52 -7.56 2.71 -1.48
N THR A 53 -8.56 1.88 -1.14
CA THR A 53 -9.72 1.63 -2.00
C THR A 53 -10.65 2.84 -2.07
N ALA A 54 -10.97 3.45 -0.92
CA ALA A 54 -11.88 4.60 -0.87
C ALA A 54 -11.29 5.82 -1.58
N VAL A 55 -10.02 6.15 -1.31
CA VAL A 55 -9.33 7.27 -1.95
C VAL A 55 -9.19 7.04 -3.45
N SER A 56 -8.79 5.83 -3.84
CA SER A 56 -8.64 5.42 -5.24
C SER A 56 -9.96 5.57 -6.02
N LEU A 57 -11.05 5.07 -5.45
CA LEU A 57 -12.39 5.18 -6.04
C LEU A 57 -12.81 6.65 -6.21
N ILE A 58 -12.67 7.47 -5.18
CA ILE A 58 -13.08 8.88 -5.23
C ILE A 58 -12.22 9.65 -6.24
N CYS A 59 -10.90 9.41 -6.27
CA CYS A 59 -10.01 10.06 -7.23
C CYS A 59 -10.38 9.74 -8.67
N VAL A 60 -10.67 8.48 -9.00
CA VAL A 60 -11.09 8.09 -10.37
C VAL A 60 -12.44 8.69 -10.74
N LEU A 61 -13.40 8.77 -9.80
CA LEU A 61 -14.67 9.43 -10.06
C LEU A 61 -14.51 10.94 -10.30
N LEU A 62 -13.61 11.59 -9.58
CA LEU A 62 -13.29 13.00 -9.80
C LEU A 62 -12.59 13.22 -11.14
N GLU A 63 -11.71 12.31 -11.55
CA GLU A 63 -10.99 12.36 -12.83
C GLU A 63 -11.93 12.35 -14.05
N GLN A 64 -13.13 11.77 -13.92
CA GLN A 64 -14.15 11.80 -14.97
C GLN A 64 -14.74 13.22 -15.18
N ARG A 65 -14.44 14.18 -14.29
CA ARG A 65 -14.89 15.56 -14.46
C ARG A 65 -13.93 16.33 -15.37
N PRO A 66 -14.43 17.02 -16.42
CA PRO A 66 -13.57 17.74 -17.36
C PRO A 66 -12.64 18.77 -16.70
N ALA A 67 -13.13 19.41 -15.63
CA ALA A 67 -12.36 20.41 -14.88
C ALA A 67 -11.15 19.77 -14.15
N VAL A 68 -11.26 18.53 -13.69
CA VAL A 68 -10.19 17.80 -13.01
C VAL A 68 -9.25 17.20 -14.05
N HIS A 69 -9.81 16.57 -15.09
CA HIS A 69 -9.04 15.96 -16.17
C HIS A 69 -8.11 16.95 -16.89
N ALA A 70 -8.50 18.20 -16.99
CA ALA A 70 -7.70 19.26 -17.62
C ALA A 70 -6.54 19.77 -16.75
N LEU A 71 -6.39 19.32 -15.52
CA LEU A 71 -5.33 19.77 -14.62
C LEU A 71 -3.97 19.19 -15.00
N ASN A 72 -2.93 19.92 -14.62
CA ASN A 72 -1.57 19.42 -14.70
C ASN A 72 -1.27 18.44 -13.54
N VAL A 73 -0.10 17.82 -13.57
CA VAL A 73 0.32 16.82 -12.56
C VAL A 73 0.26 17.36 -11.13
N PHE A 74 0.61 18.63 -10.92
CA PHE A 74 0.53 19.26 -9.60
C PHE A 74 -0.93 19.44 -9.12
N GLY A 75 -1.84 19.79 -10.02
CA GLY A 75 -3.27 19.87 -9.72
C GLY A 75 -3.84 18.52 -9.29
N HIS A 76 -3.50 17.45 -10.00
CA HIS A 76 -3.88 16.08 -9.61
C HIS A 76 -3.30 15.69 -8.24
N ALA A 77 -2.02 16.02 -7.99
CA ALA A 77 -1.40 15.75 -6.69
C ALA A 77 -2.15 16.42 -5.54
N LEU A 78 -2.50 17.71 -5.69
CA LEU A 78 -3.27 18.45 -4.67
C LEU A 78 -4.64 17.83 -4.44
N ILE A 79 -5.35 17.45 -5.51
CA ILE A 79 -6.65 16.78 -5.38
C ILE A 79 -6.52 15.44 -4.66
N PHE A 80 -5.56 14.59 -5.01
CA PHE A 80 -5.40 13.27 -4.40
C PHE A 80 -5.05 13.36 -2.93
N VAL A 81 -4.17 14.29 -2.55
CA VAL A 81 -3.86 14.58 -1.14
C VAL A 81 -5.08 15.15 -0.42
N GLY A 82 -5.82 16.05 -1.07
CA GLY A 82 -7.05 16.63 -0.52
C GLY A 82 -8.14 15.57 -0.29
N VAL A 83 -8.32 14.66 -1.24
CA VAL A 83 -9.26 13.52 -1.10
C VAL A 83 -8.83 12.60 0.04
N LEU A 84 -7.54 12.25 0.13
CA LEU A 84 -7.02 11.45 1.24
C LEU A 84 -7.29 12.14 2.59
N ALA A 85 -6.99 13.43 2.69
CA ALA A 85 -7.25 14.21 3.91
C ALA A 85 -8.74 14.22 4.27
N ALA A 86 -9.62 14.45 3.29
CA ALA A 86 -11.07 14.46 3.51
C ALA A 86 -11.59 13.09 3.97
N VAL A 87 -11.20 12.01 3.29
CA VAL A 87 -11.58 10.64 3.68
C VAL A 87 -11.06 10.30 5.08
N TYR A 88 -9.81 10.66 5.38
CA TYR A 88 -9.23 10.47 6.71
C TYR A 88 -10.01 11.22 7.79
N LEU A 89 -10.28 12.52 7.59
CA LEU A 89 -10.99 13.33 8.56
C LEU A 89 -12.44 12.87 8.79
N LEU A 90 -13.16 12.51 7.72
CA LEU A 90 -14.51 11.95 7.81
C LEU A 90 -14.51 10.61 8.56
N THR A 91 -13.56 9.73 8.23
CA THR A 91 -13.41 8.44 8.93
C THR A 91 -13.01 8.64 10.38
N LEU A 92 -12.11 9.58 10.68
CA LEU A 92 -11.71 9.92 12.04
C LEU A 92 -12.89 10.42 12.86
N LEU A 93 -13.69 11.33 12.31
CA LEU A 93 -14.89 11.85 12.95
C LEU A 93 -15.89 10.73 13.24
N PHE A 94 -16.14 9.87 12.24
CA PHE A 94 -17.02 8.70 12.39
C PHE A 94 -16.54 7.76 13.50
N VAL A 95 -15.26 7.42 13.50
CA VAL A 95 -14.64 6.51 14.48
C VAL A 95 -14.66 7.10 15.89
N LEU A 96 -14.50 8.42 16.04
CA LEU A 96 -14.56 9.09 17.35
C LEU A 96 -15.98 9.25 17.87
N VAL A 97 -16.89 9.70 17.03
CA VAL A 97 -18.26 10.08 17.47
C VAL A 97 -19.19 8.88 17.52
N VAL A 98 -19.21 8.05 16.46
CA VAL A 98 -20.15 6.95 16.32
C VAL A 98 -19.61 5.68 16.97
N VAL A 99 -18.39 5.29 16.63
CA VAL A 99 -17.78 4.03 17.13
C VAL A 99 -17.24 4.20 18.55
N LYS A 100 -16.95 5.43 18.98
CA LYS A 100 -16.30 5.74 20.27
C LYS A 100 -15.06 4.88 20.50
N ALA A 101 -14.25 4.78 19.46
CA ALA A 101 -13.13 3.84 19.39
C ALA A 101 -12.00 4.19 20.36
N LYS A 102 -11.29 3.15 20.79
CA LYS A 102 -10.13 3.30 21.68
C LYS A 102 -9.00 4.10 20.99
N PRO A 103 -8.15 4.82 21.75
CA PRO A 103 -7.03 5.61 21.21
C PRO A 103 -6.11 4.79 20.30
N ARG A 104 -5.97 3.48 20.53
CA ARG A 104 -5.19 2.58 19.68
C ARG A 104 -5.74 2.47 18.25
N THR A 105 -7.06 2.49 18.09
CA THR A 105 -7.71 2.43 16.76
C THR A 105 -7.49 3.73 15.99
N VAL A 106 -7.65 4.87 16.67
CA VAL A 106 -7.39 6.20 16.10
C VAL A 106 -5.94 6.32 15.62
N ARG A 107 -4.98 5.87 16.45
CA ARG A 107 -3.57 5.85 16.07
C ARG A 107 -3.31 4.99 14.82
N ARG A 108 -3.93 3.81 14.71
CA ARG A 108 -3.78 2.94 13.54
C ARG A 108 -4.35 3.57 12.27
N LEU A 109 -5.51 4.23 12.39
CA LEU A 109 -6.10 4.98 11.28
C LEU A 109 -5.14 6.08 10.80
N GLY A 110 -4.55 6.85 11.72
CA GLY A 110 -3.53 7.85 11.37
C GLY A 110 -2.32 7.24 10.67
N ILE A 111 -1.75 6.15 11.20
CA ILE A 111 -0.62 5.45 10.59
C ILE A 111 -0.98 4.98 9.17
N ALA A 112 -2.18 4.44 8.96
CA ALA A 112 -2.63 4.01 7.64
C ALA A 112 -2.81 5.17 6.67
N ALA A 113 -3.37 6.31 7.13
CA ALA A 113 -3.58 7.48 6.28
C ALA A 113 -2.26 8.13 5.82
N PHE A 114 -1.24 8.15 6.69
CA PHE A 114 0.08 8.69 6.36
C PHE A 114 1.00 7.64 5.68
N ASN A 115 0.49 6.44 5.38
CA ASN A 115 1.25 5.45 4.64
C ASN A 115 1.34 5.85 3.16
N THR A 116 2.56 5.93 2.65
CA THR A 116 2.82 6.33 1.26
C THR A 116 2.18 5.40 0.23
N LEU A 117 1.91 4.13 0.59
CA LEU A 117 1.16 3.20 -0.25
C LEU A 117 -0.24 3.70 -0.58
N VAL A 118 -0.96 4.25 0.43
CA VAL A 118 -2.34 4.73 0.27
C VAL A 118 -2.41 5.89 -0.73
N LEU A 119 -1.41 6.78 -0.69
CA LEU A 119 -1.33 7.90 -1.63
C LEU A 119 -0.82 7.48 -3.02
N ALA A 120 0.05 6.47 -3.09
CA ALA A 120 0.61 6.00 -4.36
C ALA A 120 -0.45 5.36 -5.28
N VAL A 121 -1.44 4.65 -4.72
CA VAL A 121 -2.46 3.94 -5.51
C VAL A 121 -3.24 4.87 -6.44
N PRO A 122 -3.83 6.00 -6.02
CA PRO A 122 -4.52 6.91 -6.95
C PRO A 122 -3.61 7.48 -8.03
N PHE A 123 -2.33 7.75 -7.73
CA PHE A 123 -1.38 8.19 -8.76
C PHE A 123 -1.10 7.11 -9.80
N ILE A 124 -0.98 5.86 -9.38
CA ILE A 124 -0.78 4.72 -10.27
C ILE A 124 -2.01 4.53 -11.16
N ASN A 125 -3.21 4.59 -10.57
CA ASN A 125 -4.46 4.48 -11.32
C ASN A 125 -4.60 5.60 -12.36
N TYR A 126 -4.26 6.83 -12.00
CA TYR A 126 -4.23 7.96 -12.92
C TYR A 126 -3.28 7.71 -14.10
N ARG A 127 -2.04 7.29 -13.81
CA ARG A 127 -1.04 7.00 -14.85
C ARG A 127 -1.40 5.82 -15.73
N ALA A 128 -2.10 4.83 -15.20
CA ALA A 128 -2.57 3.65 -15.93
C ALA A 128 -3.91 3.86 -16.63
N ALA A 129 -4.52 5.06 -16.49
CA ALA A 129 -5.86 5.38 -16.97
C ALA A 129 -6.91 4.34 -16.57
N PHE A 130 -6.86 3.90 -15.30
CA PHE A 130 -7.77 2.90 -14.77
C PHE A 130 -9.19 3.43 -14.65
N GLY A 131 -10.17 2.59 -15.02
CA GLY A 131 -11.58 2.83 -14.73
C GLY A 131 -11.94 2.55 -13.28
N VAL A 132 -13.23 2.71 -12.95
CA VAL A 132 -13.73 2.60 -11.57
C VAL A 132 -13.46 1.22 -10.96
N PHE A 133 -13.70 0.16 -11.72
CA PHE A 133 -13.54 -1.22 -11.22
C PHE A 133 -12.07 -1.62 -11.07
N GLU A 134 -11.22 -1.21 -12.01
CA GLU A 134 -9.77 -1.39 -11.92
C GLU A 134 -9.19 -0.62 -10.72
N ALA A 135 -9.67 0.58 -10.45
CA ALA A 135 -9.24 1.39 -9.31
C ALA A 135 -9.61 0.76 -7.96
N ILE A 136 -10.81 0.19 -7.85
CA ILE A 136 -11.21 -0.59 -6.67
C ILE A 136 -10.29 -1.82 -6.53
N GLY A 137 -10.08 -2.55 -7.63
CA GLY A 137 -9.20 -3.71 -7.66
C GLY A 137 -7.77 -3.37 -7.22
N ALA A 138 -7.21 -2.27 -7.76
CA ALA A 138 -5.87 -1.80 -7.40
C ALA A 138 -5.77 -1.41 -5.91
N GLY A 139 -6.79 -0.76 -5.35
CA GLY A 139 -6.83 -0.41 -3.92
C GLY A 139 -6.85 -1.64 -3.01
N LEU A 140 -7.70 -2.63 -3.33
CA LEU A 140 -7.76 -3.92 -2.63
C LEU A 140 -6.43 -4.69 -2.78
N GLY A 141 -5.89 -4.73 -4.00
CA GLY A 141 -4.63 -5.39 -4.32
C GLY A 141 -3.44 -4.78 -3.60
N ALA A 142 -3.37 -3.45 -3.49
CA ALA A 142 -2.33 -2.76 -2.75
C ALA A 142 -2.34 -3.12 -1.25
N GLY A 143 -3.52 -3.21 -0.65
CA GLY A 143 -3.65 -3.65 0.74
C GLY A 143 -3.27 -5.13 0.94
N ALA A 144 -3.62 -5.99 -0.02
CA ALA A 144 -3.17 -7.39 -0.02
C ALA A 144 -1.65 -7.49 -0.20
N ALA A 145 -1.07 -6.67 -1.09
CA ALA A 145 0.38 -6.53 -1.27
C ALA A 145 1.09 -6.18 0.04
N PHE A 146 0.50 -5.27 0.83
CA PHE A 146 1.04 -4.91 2.14
C PHE A 146 1.09 -6.11 3.09
N ILE A 147 0.02 -6.90 3.17
CA ILE A 147 -0.02 -8.11 4.00
C ILE A 147 1.06 -9.10 3.56
N ILE A 148 1.15 -9.37 2.25
CA ILE A 148 2.14 -10.31 1.68
C ILE A 148 3.55 -9.82 1.99
N ALA A 149 3.84 -8.53 1.78
CA ALA A 149 5.15 -7.97 2.05
C ALA A 149 5.56 -8.13 3.52
N VAL A 150 4.67 -7.80 4.45
CA VAL A 150 4.94 -7.95 5.89
C VAL A 150 5.19 -9.41 6.26
N LEU A 151 4.40 -10.34 5.71
CA LEU A 151 4.57 -11.78 5.99
C LEU A 151 5.89 -12.31 5.44
N LEU A 152 6.25 -11.94 4.20
CA LEU A 152 7.52 -12.36 3.59
C LEU A 152 8.72 -11.81 4.38
N ILE A 153 8.71 -10.53 4.74
CA ILE A 153 9.78 -9.92 5.54
C ILE A 153 9.85 -10.60 6.91
N ASN A 154 8.72 -10.81 7.59
CA ASN A 154 8.69 -11.49 8.89
C ASN A 154 9.22 -12.93 8.82
N PHE A 155 8.88 -13.66 7.75
CA PHE A 155 9.37 -15.02 7.55
C PHE A 155 10.90 -15.06 7.42
N GLY A 156 11.46 -14.16 6.59
CA GLY A 156 12.91 -14.07 6.42
C GLY A 156 13.63 -13.67 7.69
N LEU A 157 13.09 -12.71 8.43
CA LEU A 157 13.67 -12.29 9.70
C LEU A 157 13.75 -13.44 10.70
N ARG A 158 12.69 -14.22 10.84
CA ARG A 158 12.70 -15.38 11.73
C ARG A 158 13.71 -16.46 11.32
N ALA A 159 13.93 -16.62 10.02
CA ALA A 159 14.94 -17.55 9.51
C ALA A 159 16.36 -17.04 9.81
N ILE A 160 16.61 -15.76 9.63
CA ILE A 160 17.90 -15.10 9.92
C ILE A 160 18.22 -15.14 11.42
N ASP A 161 17.26 -14.79 12.27
CA ASP A 161 17.44 -14.77 13.72
C ASP A 161 17.79 -16.15 14.30
N LYS A 162 17.27 -17.23 13.69
CA LYS A 162 17.54 -18.62 14.10
C LYS A 162 18.88 -19.16 13.59
N ASN A 163 19.50 -18.49 12.63
CA ASN A 163 20.73 -18.96 12.03
C ASN A 163 21.95 -18.53 12.86
N GLU A 164 22.60 -19.52 13.46
CA GLU A 164 23.80 -19.29 14.28
C GLU A 164 25.05 -18.95 13.45
N SER A 165 25.05 -19.27 12.17
CA SER A 165 26.16 -18.94 11.28
C SER A 165 26.23 -17.45 10.89
N ILE A 166 25.19 -16.68 11.16
CA ILE A 166 25.15 -15.25 10.89
C ILE A 166 25.70 -14.49 12.10
N PRO A 167 26.78 -13.69 11.92
CA PRO A 167 27.31 -12.87 13.01
C PRO A 167 26.24 -11.92 13.58
N GLU A 168 26.24 -11.71 14.89
CA GLU A 168 25.29 -10.85 15.60
C GLU A 168 25.23 -9.42 15.05
N ALA A 169 26.36 -8.88 14.57
CA ALA A 169 26.44 -7.55 13.96
C ALA A 169 25.57 -7.41 12.69
N PHE A 170 25.28 -8.51 12.00
CA PHE A 170 24.45 -8.53 10.80
C PHE A 170 22.99 -8.89 11.08
N LYS A 171 22.66 -9.35 12.28
CA LYS A 171 21.28 -9.61 12.70
C LYS A 171 20.52 -8.32 12.99
N GLY A 172 19.20 -8.40 13.06
CA GLY A 172 18.35 -7.24 13.33
C GLY A 172 18.19 -6.29 12.15
N THR A 173 18.38 -4.99 12.37
CA THR A 173 18.13 -3.95 11.35
C THR A 173 18.93 -4.13 10.04
N PRO A 174 20.24 -4.42 10.04
CA PRO A 174 20.98 -4.65 8.80
C PRO A 174 20.39 -5.81 7.97
N ALA A 175 20.08 -6.92 8.62
CA ALA A 175 19.50 -8.08 7.96
C ALA A 175 18.13 -7.78 7.33
N ILE A 176 17.30 -6.97 7.98
CA ILE A 176 15.99 -6.54 7.47
C ILE A 176 16.16 -5.82 6.13
N PHE A 177 17.05 -4.83 6.06
CA PHE A 177 17.28 -4.06 4.85
C PHE A 177 17.84 -4.91 3.72
N ILE A 178 18.86 -5.74 4.00
CA ILE A 178 19.46 -6.65 3.01
C ILE A 178 18.40 -7.62 2.48
N TYR A 179 17.64 -8.26 3.35
CA TYR A 179 16.62 -9.21 2.95
C TYR A 179 15.48 -8.56 2.15
N THR A 180 15.02 -7.38 2.58
CA THR A 180 14.00 -6.61 1.86
C THR A 180 14.50 -6.19 0.46
N ALA A 181 15.77 -5.81 0.33
CA ALA A 181 16.38 -5.50 -0.96
C ALA A 181 16.43 -6.74 -1.88
N ILE A 182 16.77 -7.91 -1.35
CA ILE A 182 16.76 -9.17 -2.12
C ILE A 182 15.34 -9.50 -2.58
N LEU A 183 14.33 -9.35 -1.72
CA LEU A 183 12.93 -9.52 -2.10
C LEU A 183 12.52 -8.55 -3.20
N SER A 184 12.92 -7.29 -3.09
CA SER A 184 12.64 -6.26 -4.10
C SER A 184 13.23 -6.63 -5.46
N LEU A 185 14.48 -7.11 -5.50
CA LEU A 185 15.11 -7.63 -6.72
C LEU A 185 14.36 -8.82 -7.30
N ALA A 186 13.93 -9.77 -6.46
CA ALA A 186 13.15 -10.93 -6.90
C ALA A 186 11.81 -10.51 -7.54
N PHE A 187 11.09 -9.56 -6.92
CA PHE A 187 9.85 -9.03 -7.48
C PHE A 187 10.08 -8.24 -8.77
N THR A 188 11.17 -7.49 -8.88
CA THR A 188 11.55 -6.80 -10.12
C THR A 188 11.80 -7.79 -11.25
N GLY A 189 12.45 -8.93 -10.96
CA GLY A 189 12.64 -10.02 -11.92
C GLY A 189 11.32 -10.63 -12.40
N LEU A 190 10.34 -10.80 -11.51
CA LEU A 190 9.01 -11.30 -11.86
C LEU A 190 8.23 -10.35 -12.79
N THR A 191 8.43 -9.07 -12.65
CA THR A 191 7.75 -8.06 -13.50
C THR A 191 8.38 -7.90 -14.88
N GLY A 192 9.53 -8.52 -15.15
CA GLY A 192 10.28 -8.39 -16.40
C GLY A 192 10.85 -6.98 -16.64
N ARG A 193 10.86 -6.11 -15.64
CA ARG A 193 11.53 -4.80 -15.74
C ARG A 193 13.03 -4.99 -15.69
N ALA A 194 13.73 -4.56 -16.74
CA ALA A 194 15.17 -4.49 -16.73
C ALA A 194 15.62 -3.52 -15.63
N LEU A 195 16.59 -3.94 -14.81
CA LEU A 195 17.22 -3.08 -13.82
C LEU A 195 17.94 -1.94 -14.57
N GLY A 196 17.44 -0.74 -14.46
CA GLY A 196 18.22 0.45 -14.83
C GLY A 196 18.06 0.99 -16.24
N VAL A 197 16.92 0.82 -16.90
CA VAL A 197 16.56 1.57 -18.11
C VAL A 197 15.25 2.30 -17.91
#